data_689184205dac9177180f75d876c5ec4b
#
_entry.id   689184205dac9177180f75d876c5ec4b
#
_cell.length_a   1.000
_cell.length_b   1.000
_cell.length_c   1.000
_cell.angle_alpha   90.00
_cell.angle_beta   90.00
_cell.angle_gamma   90.00
#
_symmetry.space_group_name_H-M   'P 1'
#
loop_
_entity.id
_entity.type
_entity.pdbx_description
1 polymer ?
#
loop_
_entity_poly.entity_id
_entity_poly.type
_entity_poly.pdbx_seq_one_letter_code
_entity_poly.pdbx_strand_id
1 'polypeptide(L)'
;VWTIIWTVVNVFFHYVFGLLLAVVLNQRLKGRTGFRLMLLVPWAIPIYISAIGWSFIFNGEYGLLNNILAALPGDFSRVAWYSEFPWYYVMPIIVNVWAGIPFMMVALLGGLQGIPQDQYEAAKVDGASRWQSFWAITMPGLRTVSTTVILLGCIWTFNLFAVIWFTTRGGPAGKTNILVTYAFDVFNQGELALAATYGVIIFSILIVFSLVYRRMSPESQ
;
A
#
# COMPACT_ATOMS: atom_id res chain seq x y z
N VAL A 1 -6.63 -5.58 -16.39
CA VAL A 1 -6.41 -6.61 -15.37
C VAL A 1 -5.33 -6.19 -14.38
N TRP A 2 -4.13 -5.79 -14.84
CA TRP A 2 -3.01 -5.45 -13.95
C TRP A 2 -3.35 -4.33 -12.96
N THR A 3 -4.06 -3.26 -13.35
CA THR A 3 -4.46 -2.17 -12.45
C THR A 3 -5.24 -2.67 -11.23
N ILE A 4 -6.12 -3.65 -11.42
CA ILE A 4 -6.91 -4.24 -10.33
C ILE A 4 -6.01 -5.08 -9.42
N ILE A 5 -5.14 -5.94 -9.99
CA ILE A 5 -4.17 -6.74 -9.22
C ILE A 5 -3.25 -5.82 -8.42
N TRP A 6 -2.71 -4.80 -9.07
CA TRP A 6 -1.90 -3.75 -8.45
C TRP A 6 -2.59 -3.13 -7.24
N THR A 7 -3.84 -2.68 -7.42
CA THR A 7 -4.59 -2.03 -6.35
C THR A 7 -4.87 -2.98 -5.20
N VAL A 8 -5.40 -4.17 -5.49
CA VAL A 8 -5.80 -5.14 -4.45
C VAL A 8 -4.59 -5.63 -3.67
N VAL A 9 -3.51 -6.02 -4.34
CA VAL A 9 -2.29 -6.54 -3.69
C VAL A 9 -1.65 -5.48 -2.80
N ASN A 10 -1.50 -4.25 -3.30
CA ASN A 10 -0.90 -3.18 -2.50
C ASN A 10 -1.75 -2.84 -1.28
N VAL A 11 -3.07 -2.63 -1.45
CA VAL A 11 -3.96 -2.26 -0.34
C VAL A 11 -4.04 -3.39 0.69
N PHE A 12 -4.02 -4.65 0.26
CA PHE A 12 -3.95 -5.80 1.16
C PHE A 12 -2.69 -5.72 2.05
N PHE A 13 -1.52 -5.54 1.45
CA PHE A 13 -0.27 -5.45 2.23
C PHE A 13 -0.20 -4.16 3.07
N HIS A 14 -0.66 -3.02 2.56
CA HIS A 14 -0.78 -1.80 3.36
C HIS A 14 -1.61 -2.04 4.62
N TYR A 15 -2.77 -2.69 4.47
CA TYR A 15 -3.67 -2.95 5.59
C TYR A 15 -3.06 -3.95 6.58
N VAL A 16 -2.54 -5.08 6.09
CA VAL A 16 -1.98 -6.13 6.96
C VAL A 16 -0.77 -5.59 7.75
N PHE A 17 0.20 -4.98 7.09
CA PHE A 17 1.38 -4.45 7.78
C PHE A 17 1.03 -3.22 8.63
N GLY A 18 0.14 -2.35 8.15
CA GLY A 18 -0.37 -1.22 8.92
C GLY A 18 -1.07 -1.66 10.20
N LEU A 19 -1.93 -2.68 10.14
CA LEU A 19 -2.61 -3.25 11.30
C LEU A 19 -1.63 -3.90 12.28
N LEU A 20 -0.69 -4.69 11.79
CA LEU A 20 0.33 -5.31 12.63
C LEU A 20 1.12 -4.24 13.41
N LEU A 21 1.60 -3.22 12.72
CA LEU A 21 2.34 -2.13 13.36
C LEU A 21 1.46 -1.31 14.32
N ALA A 22 0.19 -1.04 13.96
CA ALA A 22 -0.75 -0.34 14.83
C ALA A 22 -1.00 -1.11 16.14
N VAL A 23 -1.21 -2.43 16.06
CA VAL A 23 -1.42 -3.28 17.24
C VAL A 23 -0.17 -3.31 18.13
N VAL A 24 1.02 -3.40 17.54
CA VAL A 24 2.30 -3.35 18.29
C VAL A 24 2.46 -1.98 18.98
N LEU A 25 2.26 -0.89 18.24
CA LEU A 25 2.41 0.48 18.77
C LEU A 25 1.29 0.92 19.71
N ASN A 26 0.17 0.19 19.75
CA ASN A 26 -0.88 0.43 20.74
C ASN A 26 -0.50 -0.10 22.13
N GLN A 27 0.48 -0.96 22.23
CA GLN A 27 0.98 -1.44 23.52
C GLN A 27 1.81 -0.38 24.25
N ARG A 28 2.02 -0.56 25.57
CA ARG A 28 2.84 0.31 26.40
C ARG A 28 4.33 0.06 26.15
N LEU A 29 4.86 0.50 25.02
CA LEU A 29 6.26 0.37 24.64
C LEU A 29 7.08 1.58 25.09
N LYS A 30 8.26 1.35 25.66
CA LYS A 30 9.23 2.43 25.91
C LYS A 30 9.71 3.01 24.58
N GLY A 31 9.68 4.33 24.41
CA GLY A 31 10.13 4.99 23.17
C GLY A 31 9.15 4.92 21.99
N ARG A 32 7.89 4.53 22.21
CA ARG A 32 6.89 4.37 21.11
C ARG A 32 6.75 5.61 20.23
N THR A 33 6.94 6.82 20.78
CA THR A 33 6.88 8.07 19.99
C THR A 33 8.01 8.10 18.95
N GLY A 34 9.24 7.73 19.34
CA GLY A 34 10.36 7.63 18.41
C GLY A 34 10.09 6.60 17.30
N PHE A 35 9.60 5.42 17.67
CA PHE A 35 9.23 4.39 16.67
C PHE A 35 8.13 4.88 15.71
N ARG A 36 7.11 5.58 16.21
CA ARG A 36 6.06 6.17 15.34
C ARG A 36 6.66 7.15 14.34
N LEU A 37 7.53 8.05 14.79
CA LEU A 37 8.19 9.03 13.92
C LEU A 37 9.05 8.35 12.86
N MET A 38 9.85 7.34 13.23
CA MET A 38 10.66 6.59 12.28
C MET A 38 9.81 5.87 11.23
N LEU A 39 8.70 5.25 11.66
CA LEU A 39 7.80 4.55 10.76
C LEU A 39 6.99 5.49 9.84
N LEU A 40 6.91 6.79 10.16
CA LEU A 40 6.29 7.79 9.30
C LEU A 40 7.21 8.30 8.19
N VAL A 41 8.53 8.09 8.29
CA VAL A 41 9.51 8.58 7.31
C VAL A 41 9.15 8.20 5.86
N PRO A 42 8.75 6.95 5.54
CA PRO A 42 8.39 6.58 4.18
C PRO A 42 7.29 7.45 3.57
N TRP A 43 6.30 7.80 4.37
CA TRP A 43 5.15 8.61 3.93
C TRP A 43 5.47 10.11 3.86
N ALA A 44 6.44 10.59 4.65
CA ALA A 44 6.88 11.98 4.64
C ALA A 44 7.71 12.34 3.39
N ILE A 45 8.33 11.35 2.74
CA ILE A 45 9.13 11.57 1.52
C ILE A 45 8.17 11.66 0.31
N PRO A 46 8.29 12.66 -0.57
CA PRO A 46 7.51 12.72 -1.79
C PRO A 46 7.64 11.42 -2.61
N ILE A 47 6.52 10.85 -2.99
CA ILE A 47 6.45 9.49 -3.56
C ILE A 47 7.32 9.32 -4.82
N TYR A 48 7.44 10.35 -5.66
CA TYR A 48 8.29 10.31 -6.84
C TYR A 48 9.78 10.24 -6.48
N ILE A 49 10.23 10.92 -5.40
CA ILE A 49 11.61 10.83 -4.89
C ILE A 49 11.87 9.41 -4.38
N SER A 50 10.92 8.87 -3.61
CA SER A 50 10.99 7.48 -3.14
C SER A 50 11.10 6.50 -4.31
N ALA A 51 10.25 6.64 -5.33
CA ALA A 51 10.25 5.77 -6.50
C ALA A 51 11.60 5.82 -7.26
N ILE A 52 12.16 7.02 -7.45
CA ILE A 52 13.50 7.19 -8.06
C ILE A 52 14.59 6.56 -7.17
N GLY A 53 14.59 6.81 -5.87
CA GLY A 53 15.55 6.21 -4.93
C GLY A 53 15.52 4.68 -4.96
N TRP A 54 14.33 4.10 -4.92
CA TRP A 54 14.14 2.66 -5.04
C TRP A 54 14.58 2.13 -6.41
N SER A 55 14.42 2.92 -7.49
CA SER A 55 14.88 2.51 -8.81
C SER A 55 16.40 2.34 -8.87
N PHE A 56 17.16 3.14 -8.13
CA PHE A 56 18.61 2.94 -7.98
C PHE A 56 18.94 1.70 -7.14
N ILE A 57 18.18 1.42 -6.08
CA ILE A 57 18.37 0.23 -5.23
C ILE A 57 18.18 -1.06 -6.05
N PHE A 58 17.18 -1.09 -6.93
CA PHE A 58 16.84 -2.22 -7.80
C PHE A 58 17.55 -2.20 -9.16
N ASN A 59 18.54 -1.32 -9.36
CA ASN A 59 19.28 -1.34 -10.63
C ASN A 59 20.03 -2.65 -10.83
N GLY A 60 19.90 -3.28 -12.03
CA GLY A 60 20.48 -4.59 -12.32
C GLY A 60 22.01 -4.61 -12.32
N GLU A 61 22.66 -3.49 -12.69
CA GLU A 61 24.12 -3.43 -12.84
C GLU A 61 24.81 -2.94 -11.56
N TYR A 62 24.37 -1.81 -11.01
CA TYR A 62 25.03 -1.14 -9.88
C TYR A 62 24.15 -1.04 -8.62
N GLY A 63 22.95 -1.60 -8.67
CA GLY A 63 21.97 -1.49 -7.58
C GLY A 63 22.44 -2.16 -6.29
N LEU A 64 22.07 -1.52 -5.18
CA LEU A 64 22.43 -1.97 -3.83
C LEU A 64 22.02 -3.42 -3.59
N LEU A 65 20.82 -3.81 -4.06
CA LEU A 65 20.30 -5.14 -3.79
C LEU A 65 21.12 -6.24 -4.48
N ASN A 66 21.52 -6.05 -5.74
CA ASN A 66 22.40 -6.99 -6.43
C ASN A 66 23.81 -7.04 -5.82
N ASN A 67 24.33 -5.92 -5.31
CA ASN A 67 25.61 -5.90 -4.62
C ASN A 67 25.54 -6.64 -3.27
N ILE A 68 24.44 -6.53 -2.53
CA ILE A 68 24.23 -7.31 -1.31
C ILE A 68 24.12 -8.80 -1.65
N LEU A 69 23.35 -9.18 -2.67
CA LEU A 69 23.22 -10.58 -3.09
C LEU A 69 24.58 -11.18 -3.49
N ALA A 70 25.39 -10.43 -4.24
CA ALA A 70 26.72 -10.85 -4.65
C ALA A 70 27.73 -10.98 -3.48
N ALA A 71 27.49 -10.32 -2.36
CA ALA A 71 28.32 -10.40 -1.16
C ALA A 71 27.94 -11.58 -0.23
N LEU A 72 26.78 -12.23 -0.46
CA LEU A 72 26.36 -13.39 0.31
C LEU A 72 27.10 -14.65 -0.17
N PRO A 73 27.38 -15.62 0.73
CA PRO A 73 27.97 -16.90 0.34
C PRO A 73 26.96 -17.68 -0.54
N GLY A 74 27.34 -17.91 -1.79
CA GLY A 74 26.51 -18.60 -2.80
C GLY A 74 26.76 -18.00 -4.19
N ASP A 75 26.40 -18.75 -5.22
CA ASP A 75 26.46 -18.27 -6.61
C ASP A 75 25.14 -17.58 -6.98
N PHE A 76 24.96 -16.35 -6.51
CA PHE A 76 23.78 -15.55 -6.83
C PHE A 76 24.05 -14.76 -8.11
N SER A 77 23.39 -15.14 -9.20
CA SER A 77 23.39 -14.36 -10.43
C SER A 77 22.71 -13.00 -10.21
N ARG A 78 23.20 -11.96 -10.91
CA ARG A 78 22.56 -10.65 -10.88
C ARG A 78 21.15 -10.73 -11.45
N VAL A 79 20.17 -10.19 -10.74
CA VAL A 79 18.78 -10.15 -11.15
C VAL A 79 18.52 -8.89 -11.98
N ALA A 80 17.91 -9.05 -13.13
CA ALA A 80 17.46 -7.93 -13.97
C ALA A 80 16.05 -7.47 -13.55
N TRP A 81 15.97 -6.81 -12.38
CA TRP A 81 14.74 -6.45 -11.68
C TRP A 81 13.67 -5.76 -12.54
N TYR A 82 14.08 -5.04 -13.60
CA TYR A 82 13.17 -4.30 -14.48
C TYR A 82 12.65 -5.12 -15.66
N SER A 83 13.28 -6.23 -16.00
CA SER A 83 12.97 -7.00 -17.22
C SER A 83 12.60 -8.46 -16.98
N GLU A 84 12.98 -9.04 -15.85
CA GLU A 84 12.70 -10.44 -15.53
C GLU A 84 11.39 -10.64 -14.78
N PHE A 85 10.63 -11.67 -15.17
CA PHE A 85 9.47 -12.11 -14.41
C PHE A 85 9.92 -12.90 -13.16
N PRO A 86 9.28 -12.70 -12.01
CA PRO A 86 8.15 -11.80 -11.71
C PRO A 86 8.56 -10.40 -11.24
N TRP A 87 9.84 -10.08 -11.22
CA TRP A 87 10.44 -8.95 -10.52
C TRP A 87 9.93 -7.59 -10.98
N TYR A 88 9.71 -7.41 -12.29
CA TYR A 88 9.16 -6.13 -12.79
C TYR A 88 7.74 -5.82 -12.26
N TYR A 89 7.00 -6.82 -11.76
CA TYR A 89 5.76 -6.61 -11.02
C TYR A 89 5.99 -6.42 -9.52
N VAL A 90 6.91 -7.21 -8.95
CA VAL A 90 7.17 -7.23 -7.49
C VAL A 90 7.82 -5.93 -7.03
N MET A 91 8.77 -5.41 -7.80
CA MET A 91 9.52 -4.21 -7.42
C MET A 91 8.62 -2.98 -7.18
N PRO A 92 7.73 -2.56 -8.10
CA PRO A 92 6.87 -1.42 -7.82
C PRO A 92 5.88 -1.69 -6.68
N ILE A 93 5.46 -2.95 -6.46
CA ILE A 93 4.65 -3.32 -5.29
C ILE A 93 5.43 -3.07 -4.00
N ILE A 94 6.68 -3.48 -3.90
CA ILE A 94 7.53 -3.24 -2.71
C ILE A 94 7.63 -1.74 -2.42
N VAL A 95 7.89 -0.93 -3.45
CA VAL A 95 7.99 0.53 -3.31
C VAL A 95 6.70 1.13 -2.77
N ASN A 96 5.57 0.75 -3.36
CA ASN A 96 4.28 1.28 -2.96
C ASN A 96 3.86 0.78 -1.57
N VAL A 97 4.07 -0.50 -1.27
CA VAL A 97 3.79 -1.06 0.06
C VAL A 97 4.60 -0.33 1.13
N TRP A 98 5.89 -0.14 0.91
CA TRP A 98 6.75 0.60 1.84
C TRP A 98 6.24 2.03 2.10
N ALA A 99 5.81 2.75 1.07
CA ALA A 99 5.31 4.11 1.18
C ALA A 99 3.92 4.21 1.81
N GLY A 100 3.05 3.21 1.61
CA GLY A 100 1.65 3.25 2.04
C GLY A 100 1.38 2.71 3.45
N ILE A 101 2.26 1.87 3.99
CA ILE A 101 2.11 1.28 5.34
C ILE A 101 1.89 2.35 6.43
N PRO A 102 2.65 3.47 6.48
CA PRO A 102 2.52 4.43 7.57
C PRO A 102 1.13 5.06 7.68
N PHE A 103 0.50 5.36 6.56
CA PHE A 103 -0.86 5.90 6.54
C PHE A 103 -1.85 4.93 7.19
N MET A 104 -1.84 3.66 6.76
CA MET A 104 -2.70 2.63 7.35
C MET A 104 -2.42 2.42 8.84
N MET A 105 -1.14 2.39 9.21
CA MET A 105 -0.70 2.25 10.60
C MET A 105 -1.26 3.36 11.49
N VAL A 106 -1.14 4.63 11.08
CA VAL A 106 -1.60 5.77 11.90
C VAL A 106 -3.11 5.78 12.04
N ALA A 107 -3.83 5.58 10.95
CA ALA A 107 -5.28 5.58 10.95
C ALA A 107 -5.85 4.43 11.81
N LEU A 108 -5.32 3.21 11.63
CA LEU A 108 -5.73 2.05 12.43
C LEU A 108 -5.33 2.19 13.90
N LEU A 109 -4.17 2.77 14.19
CA LEU A 109 -3.76 3.07 15.57
C LEU A 109 -4.72 4.07 16.24
N GLY A 110 -5.16 5.10 15.51
CA GLY A 110 -6.21 6.01 15.99
C GLY A 110 -7.52 5.27 16.28
N GLY A 111 -7.94 4.38 15.39
CA GLY A 111 -9.10 3.52 15.60
C GLY A 111 -8.97 2.62 16.83
N LEU A 112 -7.81 1.98 17.02
CA LEU A 112 -7.53 1.14 18.20
C LEU A 112 -7.61 1.91 19.52
N GLN A 113 -7.19 3.17 19.52
CA GLN A 113 -7.25 4.03 20.72
C GLN A 113 -8.67 4.51 21.04
N GLY A 114 -9.58 4.44 20.07
CA GLY A 114 -11.01 4.73 20.26
C GLY A 114 -11.82 3.57 20.85
N ILE A 115 -11.27 2.35 20.92
CA ILE A 115 -11.96 1.20 21.51
C ILE A 115 -11.89 1.31 23.04
N PRO A 116 -13.06 1.28 23.77
CA PRO A 116 -13.08 1.37 25.22
C PRO A 116 -12.27 0.25 25.89
N GLN A 117 -11.45 0.61 26.87
CA GLN A 117 -10.56 -0.33 27.55
C GLN A 117 -11.32 -1.35 28.41
N ASP A 118 -12.48 -0.96 28.95
CA ASP A 118 -13.36 -1.80 29.76
C ASP A 118 -13.82 -3.07 29.01
N GLN A 119 -13.98 -3.01 27.68
CA GLN A 119 -14.31 -4.20 26.89
C GLN A 119 -13.21 -5.27 26.97
N TYR A 120 -11.92 -4.84 26.93
CA TYR A 120 -10.80 -5.77 27.06
C TYR A 120 -10.64 -6.28 28.49
N GLU A 121 -10.95 -5.46 29.48
CA GLU A 121 -10.93 -5.86 30.89
C GLU A 121 -12.03 -6.88 31.21
N ALA A 122 -13.27 -6.65 30.71
CA ALA A 122 -14.35 -7.62 30.83
C ALA A 122 -14.00 -8.97 30.17
N ALA A 123 -13.53 -8.94 28.92
CA ALA A 123 -13.09 -10.14 28.21
C ALA A 123 -12.00 -10.92 28.95
N LYS A 124 -11.08 -10.21 29.63
CA LYS A 124 -10.04 -10.83 30.44
C LYS A 124 -10.61 -11.51 31.70
N VAL A 125 -11.60 -10.90 32.33
CA VAL A 125 -12.32 -11.50 33.48
C VAL A 125 -13.07 -12.77 33.04
N ASP A 126 -13.64 -12.76 31.83
CA ASP A 126 -14.31 -13.92 31.21
C ASP A 126 -13.32 -15.00 30.71
N GLY A 127 -12.00 -14.81 30.89
CA GLY A 127 -10.98 -15.77 30.52
C GLY A 127 -10.61 -15.77 29.04
N ALA A 128 -11.01 -14.76 28.27
CA ALA A 128 -10.69 -14.66 26.85
C ALA A 128 -9.17 -14.47 26.61
N SER A 129 -8.61 -15.28 25.70
CA SER A 129 -7.24 -15.11 25.23
C SER A 129 -7.08 -13.83 24.40
N ARG A 130 -5.83 -13.36 24.21
CA ARG A 130 -5.51 -12.20 23.35
C ARG A 130 -6.02 -12.39 21.91
N TRP A 131 -5.98 -13.61 21.40
CA TRP A 131 -6.47 -13.93 20.05
C TRP A 131 -7.98 -13.84 19.97
N GLN A 132 -8.69 -14.34 20.97
CA GLN A 132 -10.14 -14.20 21.07
C GLN A 132 -10.56 -12.72 21.18
N SER A 133 -9.91 -11.95 22.06
CA SER A 133 -10.15 -10.50 22.18
C SER A 133 -9.86 -9.74 20.88
N PHE A 134 -8.83 -10.14 20.14
CA PHE A 134 -8.52 -9.54 18.84
C PHE A 134 -9.69 -9.70 17.85
N TRP A 135 -10.23 -10.90 17.72
CA TRP A 135 -11.32 -11.15 16.77
C TRP A 135 -12.70 -10.69 17.26
N ALA A 136 -12.96 -10.76 18.58
CA ALA A 136 -14.26 -10.42 19.16
C ALA A 136 -14.43 -8.92 19.47
N ILE A 137 -13.34 -8.19 19.75
CA ILE A 137 -13.39 -6.78 20.16
C ILE A 137 -12.62 -5.90 19.14
N THR A 138 -11.35 -6.22 18.91
CA THR A 138 -10.47 -5.34 18.10
C THR A 138 -10.95 -5.23 16.66
N MET A 139 -11.17 -6.35 15.98
CA MET A 139 -11.57 -6.33 14.56
C MET A 139 -12.95 -5.71 14.33
N PRO A 140 -14.00 -6.03 15.13
CA PRO A 140 -15.29 -5.33 15.04
C PRO A 140 -15.19 -3.85 15.38
N GLY A 141 -14.42 -3.49 16.41
CA GLY A 141 -14.21 -2.09 16.81
C GLY A 141 -13.47 -1.25 15.76
N LEU A 142 -12.62 -1.89 14.94
CA LEU A 142 -11.94 -1.24 13.84
C LEU A 142 -12.75 -1.19 12.53
N ARG A 143 -13.92 -1.79 12.45
CA ARG A 143 -14.64 -1.99 11.19
C ARG A 143 -14.82 -0.68 10.40
N THR A 144 -15.29 0.38 11.03
CA THR A 144 -15.53 1.68 10.38
C THR A 144 -14.23 2.29 9.86
N VAL A 145 -13.19 2.34 10.69
CA VAL A 145 -11.89 2.88 10.30
C VAL A 145 -11.28 2.03 9.19
N SER A 146 -11.30 0.69 9.33
CA SER A 146 -10.76 -0.23 8.33
C SER A 146 -11.44 -0.06 6.97
N THR A 147 -12.77 0.02 6.95
CA THR A 147 -13.51 0.22 5.70
C THR A 147 -13.12 1.54 5.03
N THR A 148 -13.00 2.62 5.81
CA THR A 148 -12.59 3.94 5.31
C THR A 148 -11.18 3.94 4.73
N VAL A 149 -10.19 3.40 5.48
CA VAL A 149 -8.80 3.44 5.02
C VAL A 149 -8.53 2.50 3.85
N ILE A 150 -9.22 1.35 3.78
CA ILE A 150 -9.15 0.44 2.64
C ILE A 150 -9.68 1.13 1.38
N LEU A 151 -10.82 1.83 1.46
CA LEU A 151 -11.34 2.57 0.32
C LEU A 151 -10.39 3.67 -0.14
N LEU A 152 -9.93 4.53 0.78
CA LEU A 152 -8.99 5.58 0.45
C LEU A 152 -7.71 4.99 -0.17
N GLY A 153 -7.22 3.89 0.38
CA GLY A 153 -6.10 3.14 -0.16
C GLY A 153 -6.37 2.64 -1.58
N CYS A 154 -7.56 2.11 -1.87
CA CYS A 154 -7.95 1.69 -3.21
C CYS A 154 -7.95 2.87 -4.19
N ILE A 155 -8.58 4.00 -3.82
CA ILE A 155 -8.66 5.18 -4.68
C ILE A 155 -7.25 5.73 -4.99
N TRP A 156 -6.41 5.87 -3.97
CA TRP A 156 -5.06 6.41 -4.15
C TRP A 156 -4.16 5.46 -4.93
N THR A 157 -4.15 4.16 -4.59
CA THR A 157 -3.31 3.16 -5.25
C THR A 157 -3.73 2.95 -6.70
N PHE A 158 -5.03 2.95 -6.99
CA PHE A 158 -5.55 2.83 -8.36
C PHE A 158 -5.02 3.93 -9.28
N ASN A 159 -4.84 5.15 -8.77
CA ASN A 159 -4.36 6.32 -9.50
C ASN A 159 -2.87 6.62 -9.26
N LEU A 160 -2.11 5.75 -8.65
CA LEU A 160 -0.74 6.04 -8.25
C LEU A 160 0.22 5.98 -9.45
N PHE A 161 0.19 7.03 -10.25
CA PHE A 161 1.05 7.21 -11.43
C PHE A 161 2.54 7.13 -11.10
N ALA A 162 2.97 7.86 -10.05
CA ALA A 162 4.38 8.13 -9.80
C ALA A 162 5.22 6.86 -9.59
N VAL A 163 4.72 5.87 -8.86
CA VAL A 163 5.49 4.64 -8.59
C VAL A 163 5.78 3.91 -9.88
N ILE A 164 4.77 3.63 -10.70
CA ILE A 164 4.98 2.91 -11.98
C ILE A 164 5.86 3.73 -12.93
N TRP A 165 5.59 5.03 -13.03
CA TRP A 165 6.31 5.88 -13.98
C TRP A 165 7.79 6.05 -13.64
N PHE A 166 8.13 6.28 -12.39
CA PHE A 166 9.52 6.51 -11.97
C PHE A 166 10.29 5.23 -11.63
N THR A 167 9.64 4.06 -11.64
CA THR A 167 10.34 2.77 -11.50
C THR A 167 10.48 2.05 -12.83
N THR A 168 9.37 1.57 -13.41
CA THR A 168 9.38 0.71 -14.61
C THR A 168 9.03 1.44 -15.90
N ARG A 169 8.44 2.64 -15.84
CA ARG A 169 7.84 3.35 -17.00
C ARG A 169 6.86 2.48 -17.77
N GLY A 170 6.10 1.64 -17.05
CA GLY A 170 5.19 0.68 -17.69
C GLY A 170 5.88 -0.57 -18.27
N GLY A 171 7.21 -0.64 -18.29
CA GLY A 171 7.98 -1.75 -18.86
C GLY A 171 7.96 -3.05 -18.05
N PRO A 172 8.44 -4.17 -18.64
CA PRO A 172 8.77 -4.34 -20.06
C PRO A 172 7.52 -4.39 -20.95
N ALA A 173 7.59 -3.82 -22.15
CA ALA A 173 6.54 -3.87 -23.18
C ALA A 173 5.13 -3.52 -22.67
N GLY A 174 4.98 -2.51 -21.82
CA GLY A 174 3.70 -2.07 -21.27
C GLY A 174 3.09 -2.95 -20.19
N LYS A 175 3.76 -4.03 -19.76
CA LYS A 175 3.20 -5.02 -18.83
C LYS A 175 2.87 -4.48 -17.47
N THR A 176 3.62 -3.49 -16.99
CA THR A 176 3.38 -2.85 -15.67
C THR A 176 2.52 -1.59 -15.75
N ASN A 177 2.05 -1.20 -16.93
CA ASN A 177 1.15 -0.06 -17.06
C ASN A 177 -0.16 -0.29 -16.31
N ILE A 178 -0.51 0.66 -15.47
CA ILE A 178 -1.83 0.83 -14.89
C ILE A 178 -2.64 1.82 -15.73
N LEU A 179 -3.95 1.90 -15.54
CA LEU A 179 -4.80 2.74 -16.39
C LEU A 179 -4.32 4.20 -16.51
N VAL A 180 -3.87 4.80 -15.39
CA VAL A 180 -3.40 6.18 -15.38
C VAL A 180 -2.07 6.36 -16.14
N THR A 181 -1.12 5.41 -16.04
CA THR A 181 0.13 5.48 -16.80
C THR A 181 -0.10 5.22 -18.29
N TYR A 182 -1.04 4.34 -18.61
CA TYR A 182 -1.44 4.09 -19.99
C TYR A 182 -2.12 5.30 -20.63
N ALA A 183 -3.02 5.97 -19.89
CA ALA A 183 -3.62 7.23 -20.33
C ALA A 183 -2.58 8.31 -20.62
N PHE A 184 -1.54 8.40 -19.79
CA PHE A 184 -0.43 9.33 -19.98
C PHE A 184 0.44 8.98 -21.18
N ASP A 185 0.74 7.69 -21.41
CA ASP A 185 1.49 7.25 -22.60
C ASP A 185 0.77 7.65 -23.90
N VAL A 186 -0.53 7.39 -23.97
CA VAL A 186 -1.38 7.72 -25.11
C VAL A 186 -1.47 9.25 -25.31
N PHE A 187 -1.56 10.02 -24.21
CA PHE A 187 -1.51 11.48 -24.26
C PHE A 187 -0.20 11.98 -24.88
N ASN A 188 0.94 11.42 -24.47
CA ASN A 188 2.25 11.80 -25.02
C ASN A 188 2.43 11.43 -26.51
N GLN A 189 1.68 10.45 -27.00
CA GLN A 189 1.63 10.08 -28.42
C GLN A 189 0.73 11.03 -29.27
N GLY A 190 0.07 12.00 -28.63
CA GLY A 190 -0.81 12.96 -29.28
C GLY A 190 -2.25 12.46 -29.48
N GLU A 191 -2.58 11.27 -28.99
CA GLU A 191 -3.89 10.64 -29.09
C GLU A 191 -4.86 11.19 -28.01
N LEU A 192 -5.15 12.48 -28.06
CA LEU A 192 -5.91 13.20 -27.03
C LEU A 192 -7.31 12.63 -26.78
N ALA A 193 -8.00 12.20 -27.83
CA ALA A 193 -9.34 11.61 -27.72
C ALA A 193 -9.30 10.28 -26.95
N LEU A 194 -8.30 9.46 -27.21
CA LEU A 194 -8.11 8.19 -26.52
C LEU A 194 -7.68 8.40 -25.07
N ALA A 195 -6.78 9.35 -24.80
CA ALA A 195 -6.38 9.72 -23.44
C ALA A 195 -7.59 10.23 -22.61
N ALA A 196 -8.44 11.08 -23.19
CA ALA A 196 -9.68 11.53 -22.56
C ALA A 196 -10.64 10.36 -22.27
N THR A 197 -10.74 9.40 -23.18
CA THR A 197 -11.54 8.17 -22.96
C THR A 197 -11.06 7.39 -21.75
N TYR A 198 -9.73 7.20 -21.58
CA TYR A 198 -9.18 6.57 -20.37
C TYR A 198 -9.49 7.39 -19.11
N GLY A 199 -9.42 8.72 -19.19
CA GLY A 199 -9.81 9.61 -18.08
C GLY A 199 -11.25 9.37 -17.63
N VAL A 200 -12.19 9.27 -18.58
CA VAL A 200 -13.61 8.97 -18.29
C VAL A 200 -13.78 7.58 -17.68
N ILE A 201 -13.06 6.58 -18.19
CA ILE A 201 -13.10 5.20 -17.64
C ILE A 201 -12.60 5.20 -16.20
N ILE A 202 -11.45 5.82 -15.91
CA ILE A 202 -10.88 5.94 -14.57
C ILE A 202 -11.89 6.61 -13.63
N PHE A 203 -12.44 7.75 -14.04
CA PHE A 203 -13.43 8.49 -13.26
C PHE A 203 -14.66 7.64 -12.95
N SER A 204 -15.20 6.91 -13.94
CA SER A 204 -16.36 6.05 -13.77
C SER A 204 -16.10 4.91 -12.77
N ILE A 205 -14.91 4.29 -12.83
CA ILE A 205 -14.51 3.24 -11.89
C ILE A 205 -14.43 3.80 -10.46
N LEU A 206 -13.86 5.01 -10.29
CA LEU A 206 -13.74 5.64 -8.98
C LEU A 206 -15.11 6.05 -8.39
N ILE A 207 -16.04 6.49 -9.24
CA ILE A 207 -17.43 6.72 -8.81
C ILE A 207 -18.04 5.41 -8.29
N VAL A 208 -17.88 4.31 -9.02
CA VAL A 208 -18.41 3.01 -8.58
C VAL A 208 -17.80 2.61 -7.23
N PHE A 209 -16.47 2.77 -7.05
CA PHE A 209 -15.83 2.52 -5.76
C PHE A 209 -16.43 3.37 -4.64
N SER A 210 -16.65 4.67 -4.89
CA SER A 210 -17.24 5.59 -3.92
C SER A 210 -18.70 5.21 -3.56
N LEU A 211 -19.50 4.82 -4.55
CA LEU A 211 -20.89 4.42 -4.34
C LEU A 211 -20.98 3.10 -3.56
N VAL A 212 -20.14 2.11 -3.87
CA VAL A 212 -20.06 0.85 -3.14
C VAL A 212 -19.68 1.11 -1.68
N TYR A 213 -18.67 1.95 -1.46
CA TYR A 213 -18.27 2.34 -0.11
C TYR A 213 -19.42 2.97 0.68
N ARG A 214 -20.12 3.95 0.09
CA ARG A 214 -21.25 4.62 0.76
C ARG A 214 -22.31 3.64 1.23
N ARG A 215 -22.54 2.56 0.47
CA ARG A 215 -23.49 1.50 0.87
C ARG A 215 -22.94 0.58 1.97
N MET A 216 -21.62 0.45 2.09
CA MET A 216 -20.97 -0.42 3.08
C MET A 216 -20.65 0.32 4.38
N SER A 217 -20.67 1.66 4.38
CA SER A 217 -20.37 2.48 5.54
C SER A 217 -21.53 2.45 6.54
N PRO A 218 -21.28 2.16 7.83
CA PRO A 218 -22.32 2.09 8.86
C PRO A 218 -23.03 3.42 9.16
N GLU A 219 -22.45 4.56 8.71
CA GLU A 219 -23.01 5.90 8.91
C GLU A 219 -24.24 6.20 8.03
N SER A 220 -24.64 5.27 7.16
CA SER A 220 -25.79 5.45 6.26
C SER A 220 -27.09 4.83 6.81
N GLN A 221 -27.12 4.41 8.08
CA GLN A 221 -28.34 3.87 8.74
C GLN A 221 -28.76 4.71 9.91
#